data_79798648d8a80bc7a9c6c81e14deb4dd
#
_entry.id   79798648d8a80bc7a9c6c81e14deb4dd
#
_cell.length_a   1.000
_cell.length_b   1.000
_cell.length_c   1.000
_cell.angle_alpha   90.00
_cell.angle_beta   90.00
_cell.angle_gamma   90.00
#
_symmetry.space_group_name_H-M   'P 1'
#
loop_
_entity.id
_entity.type
_entity.pdbx_description
1 polymer ?
#
loop_
_entity_poly.entity_id
_entity_poly.type
_entity_poly.pdbx_seq_one_letter_code
_entity_poly.pdbx_strand_id
1 'polypeptide(L)'
;MDKIVYLFGNKPDEEKKVENVIEEESVDYEIPDPAVEDERATLLKLGSDKESGILNATWDEIATLMNDLYRNEPSKKKMTESGWRKTYVRFRDEMQVTPDRPTNVIDFAPLAAHLREMEKAHVKQRDERMAYTRQIRSQARQDMILDMFRETIQSYPPIKFHDTEDRPQKDKAIYAMLSDIHFGLTFSSYVGEYNSEIAQERVLYYADNIVIAGKKEKADILYVSLMGDMVSGIIHQTVRVENKENIIQQIVGVSELTAGFLYYLSKHFKHVYVNSVDGNHSRLDHDLENCLRKEKLDSLIPWYCRAKLCKCDNIEFIPNTFDSTVGVFSIGSKLYASVHGDLEKDLKNTAVVLEKTVGRHVDYLLAGHMHVPEMRAEDTMYIRNGSVCGSGDDYTMKKRLFSPPYQVFMVISDTGDVESIHTVNLADVVVKDRMSEVG
;
A
#
# COMPACT_ATOMS: atom_id res chain seq x y z
N MET A 1 -0.31 -62.02 5.25
CA MET A 1 -1.37 -61.00 5.37
C MET A 1 -0.66 -59.64 5.51
N ASP A 2 -0.58 -58.94 4.42
CA ASP A 2 0.15 -57.67 4.39
C ASP A 2 -0.67 -56.62 5.10
N LYS A 3 -0.12 -56.07 6.17
CA LYS A 3 -0.69 -54.92 6.86
C LYS A 3 -0.58 -53.69 5.98
N ILE A 4 -1.70 -53.16 5.53
CA ILE A 4 -1.74 -51.87 4.84
C ILE A 4 -1.59 -50.80 5.94
N VAL A 5 -0.43 -50.14 5.95
CA VAL A 5 -0.16 -49.01 6.85
C VAL A 5 -0.49 -47.74 6.09
N TYR A 6 -1.54 -47.03 6.53
CA TYR A 6 -1.79 -45.67 6.04
C TYR A 6 -0.96 -44.69 6.87
N LEU A 7 0.02 -44.04 6.24
CA LEU A 7 0.79 -42.94 6.84
C LEU A 7 0.01 -41.64 6.66
N PHE A 8 -0.55 -41.13 7.74
CA PHE A 8 -1.10 -39.78 7.79
C PHE A 8 0.02 -38.79 8.11
N GLY A 9 0.58 -38.15 7.09
CA GLY A 9 1.66 -37.17 7.25
C GLY A 9 1.67 -36.15 6.13
N ASN A 10 1.93 -34.88 6.48
CA ASN A 10 2.02 -33.74 5.59
C ASN A 10 2.98 -33.96 4.43
N LYS A 11 2.61 -33.50 3.21
CA LYS A 11 3.52 -33.38 2.08
C LYS A 11 4.68 -32.47 2.45
N PRO A 12 5.93 -32.83 2.11
CA PRO A 12 7.08 -31.98 2.36
C PRO A 12 7.15 -30.85 1.33
N ASP A 13 7.20 -29.61 1.80
CA ASP A 13 7.80 -28.50 1.05
C ASP A 13 9.33 -28.62 1.15
N GLU A 14 9.99 -28.50 0.02
CA GLU A 14 11.43 -28.64 -0.12
C GLU A 14 12.22 -27.54 0.59
N GLU A 15 13.28 -28.00 1.26
CA GLU A 15 14.50 -27.31 1.66
C GLU A 15 14.48 -26.17 2.68
N LYS A 16 14.75 -26.54 3.96
CA LYS A 16 15.89 -25.95 4.71
C LYS A 16 16.25 -26.83 5.91
N LYS A 17 17.47 -27.33 5.88
CA LYS A 17 18.11 -28.03 7.01
C LYS A 17 18.26 -27.09 8.21
N VAL A 18 17.65 -27.45 9.32
CA VAL A 18 18.18 -27.20 10.66
C VAL A 18 17.89 -28.45 11.48
N GLU A 19 18.95 -29.11 11.90
CA GLU A 19 18.92 -30.26 12.78
C GLU A 19 18.38 -29.85 14.15
N ASN A 20 17.22 -30.40 14.53
CA ASN A 20 16.89 -30.75 15.89
C ASN A 20 15.97 -31.97 15.81
N VAL A 21 16.59 -33.12 16.02
CA VAL A 21 15.90 -34.41 16.13
C VAL A 21 15.14 -34.42 17.46
N ILE A 22 13.83 -34.21 17.39
CA ILE A 22 12.91 -34.74 18.40
C ILE A 22 12.31 -35.97 17.75
N GLU A 23 12.71 -37.15 18.23
CA GLU A 23 12.07 -38.43 17.90
C GLU A 23 10.63 -38.34 18.40
N GLU A 24 9.68 -38.05 17.50
CA GLU A 24 8.27 -38.34 17.76
C GLU A 24 8.08 -39.88 17.66
N GLU A 25 7.85 -40.53 18.77
CA GLU A 25 7.36 -41.89 18.79
C GLU A 25 6.06 -41.96 17.97
N SER A 26 6.12 -42.57 16.79
CA SER A 26 4.94 -42.88 15.99
C SER A 26 4.10 -43.92 16.74
N VAL A 27 3.04 -43.50 17.37
CA VAL A 27 2.04 -44.41 17.93
C VAL A 27 1.27 -45.01 16.75
N ASP A 28 1.50 -46.30 16.46
CA ASP A 28 0.78 -47.02 15.43
C ASP A 28 -0.71 -47.11 15.82
N TYR A 29 -1.58 -46.39 15.10
CA TYR A 29 -3.01 -46.42 15.29
C TYR A 29 -3.59 -47.70 14.67
N GLU A 30 -4.25 -48.55 15.48
CA GLU A 30 -4.81 -49.82 15.03
C GLU A 30 -6.18 -49.60 14.35
N ILE A 31 -6.16 -49.75 12.99
CA ILE A 31 -7.36 -49.59 12.18
C ILE A 31 -8.30 -50.75 12.41
N PRO A 32 -9.62 -50.51 12.66
CA PRO A 32 -10.61 -51.57 12.83
C PRO A 32 -10.66 -52.55 11.65
N ASP A 33 -10.76 -53.86 11.97
CA ASP A 33 -10.86 -54.90 10.96
C ASP A 33 -12.31 -55.04 10.47
N PRO A 34 -12.62 -54.79 9.19
CA PRO A 34 -13.97 -54.86 8.64
C PRO A 34 -14.56 -56.30 8.66
N ALA A 35 -13.75 -57.31 8.93
CA ALA A 35 -14.23 -58.70 9.15
C ALA A 35 -14.80 -58.92 10.56
N VAL A 36 -14.49 -58.06 11.52
CA VAL A 36 -14.85 -58.14 12.91
C VAL A 36 -15.80 -57.02 13.33
N GLU A 37 -15.58 -55.80 12.84
CA GLU A 37 -16.36 -54.60 13.18
C GLU A 37 -17.25 -54.17 12.02
N ASP A 38 -18.50 -53.75 12.30
CA ASP A 38 -19.41 -53.24 11.29
C ASP A 38 -19.11 -51.77 10.94
N GLU A 39 -19.67 -51.30 9.82
CA GLU A 39 -19.51 -49.93 9.31
C GLU A 39 -19.87 -48.88 10.38
N ARG A 40 -20.88 -49.13 11.23
CA ARG A 40 -21.33 -48.21 12.26
C ARG A 40 -20.34 -48.13 13.42
N ALA A 41 -19.89 -49.28 13.91
CA ALA A 41 -18.94 -49.37 15.02
C ALA A 41 -17.58 -48.70 14.65
N THR A 42 -17.09 -49.02 13.46
CA THR A 42 -15.84 -48.41 12.93
C THR A 42 -15.94 -46.90 12.78
N LEU A 43 -17.04 -46.38 12.21
CA LEU A 43 -17.23 -44.93 12.06
C LEU A 43 -17.33 -44.22 13.42
N LEU A 44 -18.01 -44.82 14.38
CA LEU A 44 -18.13 -44.29 15.76
C LEU A 44 -16.75 -44.27 16.45
N LYS A 45 -15.94 -45.31 16.31
CA LYS A 45 -14.60 -45.38 16.88
C LYS A 45 -13.68 -44.30 16.25
N LEU A 46 -13.57 -44.28 14.93
CA LEU A 46 -12.71 -43.31 14.22
C LEU A 46 -13.13 -41.85 14.50
N GLY A 47 -14.42 -41.57 14.52
CA GLY A 47 -14.92 -40.23 14.80
C GLY A 47 -14.70 -39.81 16.26
N SER A 48 -14.91 -40.73 17.22
CA SER A 48 -14.63 -40.47 18.63
C SER A 48 -13.16 -40.27 18.92
N ASP A 49 -12.29 -41.10 18.34
CA ASP A 49 -10.84 -41.01 18.51
C ASP A 49 -10.27 -39.72 17.87
N LYS A 50 -10.87 -39.26 16.76
CA LYS A 50 -10.58 -37.94 16.19
C LYS A 50 -11.04 -36.80 17.11
N GLU A 51 -12.27 -36.87 17.65
CA GLU A 51 -12.79 -35.81 18.54
C GLU A 51 -12.01 -35.73 19.86
N SER A 52 -11.51 -36.85 20.36
CA SER A 52 -10.67 -36.92 21.56
C SER A 52 -9.19 -36.62 21.33
N GLY A 53 -8.76 -36.44 20.05
CA GLY A 53 -7.37 -36.17 19.70
C GLY A 53 -6.45 -37.42 19.70
N ILE A 54 -6.99 -38.61 19.88
CA ILE A 54 -6.25 -39.89 19.79
C ILE A 54 -5.87 -40.17 18.34
N LEU A 55 -6.75 -39.84 17.39
CA LEU A 55 -6.53 -39.98 15.95
C LEU A 55 -6.31 -38.63 15.31
N ASN A 56 -5.09 -38.37 14.86
CA ASN A 56 -4.74 -37.15 14.09
C ASN A 56 -5.04 -37.36 12.61
N ALA A 57 -6.31 -37.36 12.22
CA ALA A 57 -6.78 -37.50 10.86
C ALA A 57 -7.83 -36.45 10.51
N THR A 58 -7.89 -36.04 9.25
CA THR A 58 -8.96 -35.19 8.71
C THR A 58 -10.22 -36.00 8.44
N TRP A 59 -11.39 -35.37 8.36
CA TRP A 59 -12.62 -36.07 7.97
C TRP A 59 -12.57 -36.59 6.52
N ASP A 60 -11.76 -36.00 5.66
CA ASP A 60 -11.55 -36.47 4.28
C ASP A 60 -10.76 -37.80 4.24
N GLU A 61 -9.75 -37.93 5.10
CA GLU A 61 -8.97 -39.16 5.27
C GLU A 61 -9.85 -40.28 5.92
N ILE A 62 -10.66 -39.97 6.92
CA ILE A 62 -11.61 -40.91 7.50
C ILE A 62 -12.63 -41.37 6.45
N ALA A 63 -13.16 -40.45 5.63
CA ALA A 63 -14.08 -40.77 4.56
C ALA A 63 -13.45 -41.68 3.49
N THR A 64 -12.20 -41.46 3.15
CA THR A 64 -11.44 -42.30 2.22
C THR A 64 -11.29 -43.69 2.79
N LEU A 65 -10.84 -43.81 4.05
CA LEU A 65 -10.68 -45.09 4.74
C LEU A 65 -12.01 -45.86 4.86
N MET A 66 -13.09 -45.20 5.26
CA MET A 66 -14.42 -45.82 5.37
C MET A 66 -14.95 -46.32 4.02
N ASN A 67 -14.69 -45.57 2.94
CA ASN A 67 -15.05 -45.99 1.58
C ASN A 67 -14.25 -47.21 1.15
N ASP A 68 -12.99 -47.29 1.47
CA ASP A 68 -12.10 -48.39 1.10
C ASP A 68 -12.40 -49.65 1.91
N LEU A 69 -12.76 -49.51 3.17
CA LEU A 69 -13.11 -50.66 4.05
C LEU A 69 -14.49 -51.24 3.74
N TYR A 70 -15.51 -50.40 3.52
CA TYR A 70 -16.90 -50.84 3.50
C TYR A 70 -17.64 -50.61 2.19
N ARG A 71 -17.08 -49.79 1.25
CA ARG A 71 -17.74 -49.40 0.01
C ARG A 71 -16.85 -49.58 -1.24
N ASN A 72 -15.93 -50.54 -1.17
CA ASN A 72 -15.02 -50.84 -2.28
C ASN A 72 -15.66 -51.76 -3.36
N GLU A 73 -16.86 -52.26 -3.16
CA GLU A 73 -17.61 -53.04 -4.13
C GLU A 73 -18.29 -52.14 -5.18
N PRO A 74 -18.33 -52.52 -6.47
CA PRO A 74 -18.99 -51.76 -7.51
C PRO A 74 -20.47 -51.47 -7.30
N SER A 75 -21.12 -52.26 -6.47
CA SER A 75 -22.55 -52.16 -6.12
C SER A 75 -22.83 -51.09 -5.05
N LYS A 76 -21.81 -50.66 -4.30
CA LYS A 76 -21.95 -49.71 -3.18
C LYS A 76 -21.51 -48.34 -3.57
N LYS A 77 -22.36 -47.33 -3.39
CA LYS A 77 -22.04 -45.95 -3.68
C LYS A 77 -21.08 -45.37 -2.63
N LYS A 78 -19.91 -44.87 -3.05
CA LYS A 78 -18.99 -44.15 -2.16
C LYS A 78 -19.64 -42.88 -1.61
N MET A 79 -19.36 -42.56 -0.35
CA MET A 79 -19.86 -41.37 0.33
C MET A 79 -18.81 -40.31 0.40
N THR A 80 -19.22 -39.05 0.36
CA THR A 80 -18.35 -37.88 0.54
C THR A 80 -17.98 -37.69 2.02
N GLU A 81 -16.96 -36.86 2.28
CA GLU A 81 -16.58 -36.44 3.65
C GLU A 81 -17.79 -35.95 4.44
N SER A 82 -18.55 -35.02 3.89
CA SER A 82 -19.76 -34.46 4.49
C SER A 82 -20.84 -35.53 4.75
N GLY A 83 -20.93 -36.55 3.91
CA GLY A 83 -21.83 -37.68 4.09
C GLY A 83 -21.45 -38.53 5.31
N TRP A 84 -20.19 -38.92 5.44
CA TRP A 84 -19.70 -39.71 6.57
C TRP A 84 -19.76 -38.93 7.88
N ARG A 85 -19.36 -37.67 7.88
CA ARG A 85 -19.44 -36.80 9.06
C ARG A 85 -20.88 -36.65 9.59
N LYS A 86 -21.86 -36.43 8.71
CA LYS A 86 -23.28 -36.37 9.10
C LYS A 86 -23.77 -37.70 9.65
N THR A 87 -23.32 -38.84 9.10
CA THR A 87 -23.68 -40.18 9.55
C THR A 87 -23.09 -40.46 10.94
N TYR A 88 -21.83 -40.06 11.18
CA TYR A 88 -21.20 -40.12 12.49
C TYR A 88 -21.99 -39.34 13.56
N VAL A 89 -22.31 -38.08 13.29
CA VAL A 89 -23.08 -37.23 14.21
C VAL A 89 -24.42 -37.90 14.55
N ARG A 90 -25.14 -38.39 13.54
CA ARG A 90 -26.40 -39.10 13.76
C ARG A 90 -26.22 -40.33 14.65
N PHE A 91 -25.22 -41.18 14.39
CA PHE A 91 -24.98 -42.38 15.18
C PHE A 91 -24.53 -42.08 16.61
N ARG A 92 -23.71 -41.04 16.78
CA ARG A 92 -23.30 -40.54 18.10
C ARG A 92 -24.51 -40.05 18.90
N ASP A 93 -25.38 -39.27 18.30
CA ASP A 93 -26.57 -38.71 18.95
C ASP A 93 -27.60 -39.79 19.27
N GLU A 94 -27.75 -40.84 18.45
CA GLU A 94 -28.58 -41.99 18.72
C GLU A 94 -28.09 -42.80 19.93
N MET A 95 -26.77 -42.87 20.19
CA MET A 95 -26.21 -43.54 21.38
C MET A 95 -26.44 -42.76 22.67
N GLN A 96 -26.71 -41.48 22.61
CA GLN A 96 -26.99 -40.63 23.77
C GLN A 96 -28.45 -40.71 24.23
N VAL A 97 -29.32 -41.43 23.53
CA VAL A 97 -30.72 -41.60 23.83
C VAL A 97 -30.95 -43.02 24.38
N THR A 98 -30.54 -43.30 25.63
CA THR A 98 -31.09 -44.40 26.43
C THR A 98 -31.50 -43.88 27.81
N PRO A 99 -32.74 -44.16 28.25
CA PRO A 99 -33.24 -43.67 29.51
C PRO A 99 -32.92 -44.68 30.62
N ASP A 100 -31.91 -44.41 31.42
CA ASP A 100 -31.87 -44.79 32.84
C ASP A 100 -30.77 -43.96 33.52
N ARG A 101 -31.19 -42.85 34.13
CA ARG A 101 -30.31 -42.05 34.98
C ARG A 101 -30.43 -42.53 36.43
N PRO A 102 -29.34 -42.93 37.07
CA PRO A 102 -29.29 -42.90 38.52
C PRO A 102 -29.23 -41.41 38.94
N THR A 103 -30.09 -41.07 39.89
CA THR A 103 -30.24 -39.74 40.48
C THR A 103 -29.04 -39.35 41.35
N ASN A 104 -27.95 -38.91 40.73
CA ASN A 104 -26.98 -38.02 41.35
C ASN A 104 -26.71 -36.92 40.33
N VAL A 105 -27.45 -35.83 40.48
CA VAL A 105 -27.25 -34.63 39.68
C VAL A 105 -25.90 -34.02 40.09
N ILE A 106 -24.86 -34.34 39.37
CA ILE A 106 -23.61 -33.55 39.41
C ILE A 106 -23.94 -32.25 38.70
N ASP A 107 -23.94 -31.14 39.43
CA ASP A 107 -24.10 -29.82 38.86
C ASP A 107 -22.83 -29.48 38.04
N PHE A 108 -22.91 -29.57 36.72
CA PHE A 108 -21.82 -29.20 35.79
C PHE A 108 -21.75 -27.71 35.49
N ALA A 109 -22.65 -26.89 36.03
CA ALA A 109 -22.67 -25.45 35.76
C ALA A 109 -21.36 -24.72 36.18
N PRO A 110 -20.75 -25.07 37.35
CA PRO A 110 -19.46 -24.45 37.71
C PRO A 110 -18.31 -24.84 36.78
N LEU A 111 -18.28 -26.08 36.30
CA LEU A 111 -17.26 -26.56 35.38
C LEU A 111 -17.42 -25.89 34.00
N ALA A 112 -18.63 -25.78 33.51
CA ALA A 112 -18.92 -25.10 32.25
C ALA A 112 -18.59 -23.58 32.31
N ALA A 113 -18.81 -22.94 33.45
CA ALA A 113 -18.42 -21.56 33.69
C ALA A 113 -16.89 -21.41 33.69
N HIS A 114 -16.18 -22.30 34.36
CA HIS A 114 -14.73 -22.32 34.41
C HIS A 114 -14.09 -22.52 33.00
N LEU A 115 -14.62 -23.45 32.22
CA LEU A 115 -14.17 -23.71 30.85
C LEU A 115 -14.37 -22.47 29.94
N ARG A 116 -15.53 -21.78 30.09
CA ARG A 116 -15.76 -20.52 29.33
C ARG A 116 -14.79 -19.41 29.72
N GLU A 117 -14.44 -19.28 30.99
CA GLU A 117 -13.47 -18.30 31.43
C GLU A 117 -12.04 -18.63 30.93
N MET A 118 -11.68 -19.91 30.93
CA MET A 118 -10.42 -20.36 30.32
C MET A 118 -10.37 -20.06 28.83
N GLU A 119 -11.45 -20.33 28.10
CA GLU A 119 -11.55 -20.08 26.67
C GLU A 119 -11.45 -18.57 26.35
N LYS A 120 -12.12 -17.71 27.13
CA LYS A 120 -11.98 -16.25 27.03
C LYS A 120 -10.54 -15.79 27.30
N ALA A 121 -9.89 -16.36 28.31
CA ALA A 121 -8.51 -16.03 28.62
C ALA A 121 -7.55 -16.42 27.48
N HIS A 122 -7.76 -17.59 26.88
CA HIS A 122 -7.00 -18.04 25.69
C HIS A 122 -7.20 -17.12 24.47
N VAL A 123 -8.45 -16.75 24.19
CA VAL A 123 -8.75 -15.81 23.09
C VAL A 123 -8.07 -14.48 23.34
N LYS A 124 -8.19 -13.92 24.54
CA LYS A 124 -7.53 -12.65 24.92
C LYS A 124 -6.02 -12.73 24.76
N GLN A 125 -5.37 -13.78 25.23
CA GLN A 125 -3.93 -13.97 25.10
C GLN A 125 -3.50 -14.09 23.63
N ARG A 126 -4.28 -14.77 22.81
CA ARG A 126 -4.03 -14.87 21.37
C ARG A 126 -4.13 -13.51 20.68
N ASP A 127 -5.15 -12.71 21.00
CA ASP A 127 -5.38 -11.41 20.42
C ASP A 127 -4.29 -10.41 20.85
N GLU A 128 -3.88 -10.42 22.12
CA GLU A 128 -2.74 -9.66 22.62
C GLU A 128 -1.43 -10.03 21.90
N ARG A 129 -1.19 -11.32 21.68
CA ARG A 129 -0.02 -11.80 20.94
C ARG A 129 -0.04 -11.37 19.47
N MET A 130 -1.22 -11.38 18.82
CA MET A 130 -1.37 -10.90 17.45
C MET A 130 -1.14 -9.40 17.36
N ALA A 131 -1.68 -8.60 18.29
CA ALA A 131 -1.45 -7.17 18.36
C ALA A 131 0.04 -6.84 18.55
N TYR A 132 0.70 -7.52 19.48
CA TYR A 132 2.14 -7.37 19.68
C TYR A 132 2.96 -7.76 18.44
N THR A 133 2.61 -8.85 17.77
CA THR A 133 3.28 -9.28 16.53
C THR A 133 3.10 -8.25 15.40
N ARG A 134 1.91 -7.63 15.28
CA ARG A 134 1.68 -6.55 14.32
C ARG A 134 2.57 -5.34 14.62
N GLN A 135 2.67 -4.94 15.88
CA GLN A 135 3.52 -3.84 16.31
C GLN A 135 5.00 -4.09 15.99
N ILE A 136 5.51 -5.28 16.32
CA ILE A 136 6.91 -5.65 15.99
C ILE A 136 7.16 -5.66 14.49
N ARG A 137 6.23 -6.18 13.70
CA ARG A 137 6.35 -6.16 12.23
C ARG A 137 6.34 -4.74 11.66
N SER A 138 5.55 -3.84 12.24
CA SER A 138 5.53 -2.43 11.84
C SER A 138 6.88 -1.77 12.13
N GLN A 139 7.41 -1.94 13.34
CA GLN A 139 8.71 -1.40 13.73
C GLN A 139 9.85 -1.96 12.86
N ALA A 140 9.88 -3.27 12.63
CA ALA A 140 10.91 -3.88 11.78
C ALA A 140 10.88 -3.37 10.33
N ARG A 141 9.69 -3.05 9.79
CA ARG A 141 9.60 -2.42 8.46
C ARG A 141 10.15 -0.99 8.46
N GLN A 142 9.87 -0.21 9.51
CA GLN A 142 10.39 1.15 9.64
C GLN A 142 11.92 1.14 9.74
N ASP A 143 12.49 0.25 10.56
CA ASP A 143 13.94 0.11 10.70
C ASP A 143 14.59 -0.29 9.36
N MET A 144 14.00 -1.25 8.64
CA MET A 144 14.49 -1.66 7.33
C MET A 144 14.46 -0.52 6.31
N ILE A 145 13.41 0.31 6.30
CA ILE A 145 13.31 1.49 5.43
C ILE A 145 14.42 2.49 5.78
N LEU A 146 14.63 2.78 7.06
CA LEU A 146 15.67 3.71 7.52
C LEU A 146 17.08 3.24 7.16
N ASP A 147 17.36 1.95 7.30
CA ASP A 147 18.67 1.39 6.97
C ASP A 147 18.93 1.45 5.47
N MET A 148 17.94 1.13 4.65
CA MET A 148 18.06 1.29 3.19
C MET A 148 18.25 2.75 2.76
N PHE A 149 17.56 3.71 3.40
CA PHE A 149 17.81 5.13 3.15
C PHE A 149 19.24 5.52 3.47
N ARG A 150 19.79 5.07 4.59
CA ARG A 150 21.19 5.33 4.96
C ARG A 150 22.16 4.75 3.93
N GLU A 151 21.96 3.50 3.51
CA GLU A 151 22.81 2.85 2.52
C GLU A 151 22.72 3.56 1.16
N THR A 152 21.49 3.93 0.73
CA THR A 152 21.28 4.62 -0.54
C THR A 152 21.94 6.00 -0.54
N ILE A 153 21.76 6.80 0.50
CA ILE A 153 22.40 8.13 0.61
C ILE A 153 23.94 8.01 0.57
N GLN A 154 24.50 6.97 1.17
CA GLN A 154 25.95 6.74 1.17
C GLN A 154 26.48 6.25 -0.19
N SER A 155 25.68 5.51 -0.94
CA SER A 155 26.08 4.91 -2.22
C SER A 155 26.03 5.89 -3.41
N TYR A 156 25.24 6.98 -3.31
CA TYR A 156 25.10 7.92 -4.41
C TYR A 156 26.24 8.93 -4.45
N PRO A 157 26.86 9.14 -5.62
CA PRO A 157 27.90 10.15 -5.76
C PRO A 157 27.33 11.55 -5.51
N PRO A 158 28.10 12.44 -4.87
CA PRO A 158 27.65 13.81 -4.65
C PRO A 158 27.40 14.51 -5.99
N ILE A 159 26.26 15.18 -6.08
CA ILE A 159 25.93 16.01 -7.25
C ILE A 159 26.97 17.11 -7.37
N LYS A 160 27.58 17.23 -8.56
CA LYS A 160 28.50 18.34 -8.85
C LYS A 160 27.67 19.56 -9.24
N PHE A 161 27.76 20.60 -8.46
CA PHE A 161 27.09 21.89 -8.74
C PHE A 161 28.02 22.78 -9.52
N HIS A 162 27.45 23.52 -10.49
CA HIS A 162 28.12 24.60 -11.16
C HIS A 162 27.55 25.93 -10.65
N ASP A 163 28.39 26.94 -10.50
CA ASP A 163 27.94 28.24 -10.05
C ASP A 163 26.88 28.81 -11.01
N THR A 164 25.79 29.33 -10.45
CA THR A 164 24.76 30.02 -11.21
C THR A 164 25.25 31.39 -11.63
N GLU A 165 25.13 31.71 -12.93
CA GLU A 165 25.41 33.07 -13.40
C GLU A 165 24.44 34.07 -12.76
N ASP A 166 24.96 35.26 -12.38
CA ASP A 166 24.12 36.34 -11.87
C ASP A 166 23.09 36.76 -12.92
N ARG A 167 21.82 36.57 -12.61
CA ARG A 167 20.70 36.95 -13.48
C ARG A 167 19.99 38.17 -12.91
N PRO A 168 19.56 39.10 -13.79
CA PRO A 168 18.81 40.27 -13.34
C PRO A 168 17.49 39.86 -12.71
N GLN A 169 17.17 40.43 -11.56
CA GLN A 169 15.95 40.17 -10.82
C GLN A 169 14.75 40.69 -11.60
N LYS A 170 13.76 39.86 -11.83
CA LYS A 170 12.48 40.21 -12.48
C LYS A 170 11.33 39.71 -11.62
N ASP A 171 10.21 40.41 -11.73
CA ASP A 171 9.13 40.43 -10.78
C ASP A 171 8.14 39.25 -10.92
N LYS A 172 8.30 38.39 -11.95
CA LYS A 172 7.42 37.22 -12.17
C LYS A 172 8.00 35.94 -11.62
N ALA A 173 7.10 35.03 -11.22
CA ALA A 173 7.45 33.69 -10.79
C ALA A 173 6.71 32.63 -11.61
N ILE A 174 7.25 31.41 -11.62
CA ILE A 174 6.51 30.21 -12.04
C ILE A 174 6.11 29.45 -10.79
N TYR A 175 4.91 28.89 -10.79
CA TYR A 175 4.44 27.95 -9.79
C TYR A 175 4.16 26.60 -10.43
N ALA A 176 4.91 25.57 -10.07
CA ALA A 176 4.78 24.22 -10.60
C ALA A 176 4.13 23.29 -9.57
N MET A 177 3.13 22.55 -10.01
CA MET A 177 2.46 21.50 -9.22
C MET A 177 2.98 20.15 -9.70
N LEU A 178 3.52 19.31 -8.80
CA LEU A 178 3.95 17.96 -9.12
C LEU A 178 3.26 16.99 -8.15
N SER A 179 2.37 16.13 -8.67
CA SER A 179 1.62 15.17 -7.89
C SER A 179 1.30 13.93 -8.68
N ASP A 180 0.78 12.93 -7.98
CA ASP A 180 0.17 11.74 -8.60
C ASP A 180 1.11 11.07 -9.61
N ILE A 181 2.39 10.93 -9.21
CA ILE A 181 3.41 10.22 -10.02
C ILE A 181 3.11 8.72 -9.98
N HIS A 182 2.68 8.19 -8.83
CA HIS A 182 2.48 6.76 -8.62
C HIS A 182 3.68 5.92 -9.11
N PHE A 183 4.89 6.34 -8.72
CA PHE A 183 6.12 5.66 -9.10
C PHE A 183 6.10 4.20 -8.67
N GLY A 184 6.42 3.30 -9.61
CA GLY A 184 6.35 1.85 -9.42
C GLY A 184 5.08 1.21 -9.98
N LEU A 185 4.03 1.99 -10.28
CA LEU A 185 2.87 1.49 -11.02
C LEU A 185 3.28 1.11 -12.44
N THR A 186 2.84 -0.05 -12.90
CA THR A 186 3.12 -0.53 -14.27
C THR A 186 1.85 -1.06 -14.90
N PHE A 187 1.49 -0.51 -16.05
CA PHE A 187 0.37 -1.00 -16.85
C PHE A 187 0.62 -0.79 -18.35
N SER A 188 -0.03 -1.62 -19.15
CA SER A 188 -0.12 -1.45 -20.60
C SER A 188 -1.53 -1.85 -21.04
N SER A 189 -2.28 -0.90 -21.58
CA SER A 189 -3.65 -1.07 -21.99
C SER A 189 -3.96 -0.28 -23.28
N TYR A 190 -5.16 -0.41 -23.82
CA TYR A 190 -5.58 0.38 -24.99
C TYR A 190 -5.74 1.89 -24.70
N VAL A 191 -5.75 2.27 -23.44
CA VAL A 191 -5.85 3.68 -23.00
C VAL A 191 -4.48 4.32 -22.91
N GLY A 192 -3.46 3.56 -22.48
CA GLY A 192 -2.11 4.07 -22.32
C GLY A 192 -1.16 3.03 -21.71
N GLU A 193 0.08 3.47 -21.55
CA GLU A 193 1.16 2.72 -20.95
C GLU A 193 1.86 3.55 -19.88
N TYR A 194 2.30 2.89 -18.81
CA TYR A 194 3.04 3.52 -17.73
C TYR A 194 3.99 2.55 -17.05
N ASN A 195 5.14 3.04 -16.67
CA ASN A 195 6.17 2.39 -15.87
C ASN A 195 7.13 3.46 -15.32
N SER A 196 8.13 3.05 -14.56
CA SER A 196 9.06 3.98 -13.92
C SER A 196 9.96 4.73 -14.91
N GLU A 197 10.26 4.17 -16.07
CA GLU A 197 11.00 4.82 -17.14
C GLU A 197 10.16 5.92 -17.80
N ILE A 198 8.89 5.63 -18.10
CA ILE A 198 7.93 6.63 -18.62
C ILE A 198 7.68 7.73 -17.60
N ALA A 199 7.60 7.40 -16.30
CA ALA A 199 7.50 8.40 -15.24
C ALA A 199 8.65 9.41 -15.30
N GLN A 200 9.90 8.92 -15.44
CA GLN A 200 11.08 9.78 -15.54
C GLN A 200 11.04 10.71 -16.77
N GLU A 201 10.74 10.17 -17.92
CA GLU A 201 10.66 10.97 -19.15
C GLU A 201 9.54 12.02 -19.08
N ARG A 202 8.37 11.68 -18.53
CA ARG A 202 7.26 12.61 -18.34
C ARG A 202 7.60 13.75 -17.37
N VAL A 203 8.26 13.44 -16.24
CA VAL A 203 8.68 14.46 -15.27
C VAL A 203 9.78 15.36 -15.86
N LEU A 204 10.72 14.81 -16.63
CA LEU A 204 11.73 15.60 -17.33
C LEU A 204 11.10 16.52 -18.39
N TYR A 205 10.17 15.99 -19.19
CA TYR A 205 9.45 16.80 -20.17
C TYR A 205 8.64 17.93 -19.51
N TYR A 206 8.02 17.65 -18.36
CA TYR A 206 7.34 18.69 -17.58
C TYR A 206 8.32 19.75 -17.09
N ALA A 207 9.50 19.36 -16.60
CA ALA A 207 10.55 20.32 -16.21
C ALA A 207 10.99 21.21 -17.36
N ASP A 208 11.15 20.65 -18.57
CA ASP A 208 11.50 21.42 -19.77
C ASP A 208 10.44 22.47 -20.09
N ASN A 209 9.15 22.14 -19.99
CA ASN A 209 8.06 23.11 -20.22
C ASN A 209 8.07 24.23 -19.18
N ILE A 210 8.36 23.93 -17.91
CA ILE A 210 8.55 24.95 -16.87
C ILE A 210 9.71 25.88 -17.21
N VAL A 211 10.85 25.37 -17.65
CA VAL A 211 12.02 26.13 -18.03
C VAL A 211 11.72 27.02 -19.24
N ILE A 212 11.03 26.49 -20.26
CA ILE A 212 10.63 27.27 -21.46
C ILE A 212 9.73 28.45 -21.05
N ALA A 213 8.72 28.17 -20.18
CA ALA A 213 7.84 29.21 -19.66
C ALA A 213 8.61 30.25 -18.83
N GLY A 214 9.49 29.81 -17.92
CA GLY A 214 10.33 30.69 -17.12
C GLY A 214 11.19 31.62 -17.96
N LYS A 215 11.81 31.09 -19.00
CA LYS A 215 12.61 31.94 -19.96
C LYS A 215 11.74 32.94 -20.72
N LYS A 216 10.55 32.48 -21.20
CA LYS A 216 9.61 33.34 -21.94
C LYS A 216 9.10 34.50 -21.08
N GLU A 217 8.69 34.19 -19.88
CA GLU A 217 8.13 35.15 -18.92
C GLU A 217 9.23 35.92 -18.16
N LYS A 218 10.49 35.51 -18.33
CA LYS A 218 11.66 36.08 -17.65
C LYS A 218 11.54 35.96 -16.12
N ALA A 219 10.96 34.85 -15.67
CA ALA A 219 10.77 34.56 -14.26
C ALA A 219 12.06 34.03 -13.63
N ASP A 220 12.51 34.66 -12.55
CA ASP A 220 13.70 34.26 -11.79
C ASP A 220 13.37 33.39 -10.60
N ILE A 221 12.09 33.34 -10.19
CA ILE A 221 11.59 32.60 -9.02
C ILE A 221 10.73 31.44 -9.48
N LEU A 222 10.94 30.27 -8.84
CA LEU A 222 10.13 29.09 -9.03
C LEU A 222 9.58 28.62 -7.68
N TYR A 223 8.29 28.42 -7.60
CA TYR A 223 7.63 27.68 -6.52
C TYR A 223 7.28 26.27 -7.00
N VAL A 224 7.57 25.26 -6.21
CA VAL A 224 7.26 23.87 -6.50
C VAL A 224 6.45 23.29 -5.34
N SER A 225 5.26 22.80 -5.63
CA SER A 225 4.49 21.97 -4.69
C SER A 225 4.56 20.51 -5.07
N LEU A 226 5.11 19.69 -4.18
CA LEU A 226 5.04 18.24 -4.22
C LEU A 226 3.74 17.84 -3.51
N MET A 227 2.71 17.44 -4.27
CA MET A 227 1.35 17.40 -3.76
C MET A 227 0.84 15.97 -3.51
N GLY A 228 1.73 15.06 -3.09
CA GLY A 228 1.39 13.71 -2.66
C GLY A 228 1.19 12.70 -3.79
N ASP A 229 0.94 11.47 -3.39
CA ASP A 229 0.84 10.28 -4.26
C ASP A 229 2.02 10.13 -5.22
N MET A 230 3.21 10.40 -4.66
CA MET A 230 4.47 10.28 -5.39
C MET A 230 4.81 8.81 -5.65
N VAL A 231 4.45 7.92 -4.74
CA VAL A 231 4.57 6.45 -4.86
C VAL A 231 3.24 5.82 -5.23
N SER A 232 3.29 4.68 -5.91
CA SER A 232 2.11 3.82 -6.12
C SER A 232 1.62 3.19 -4.82
N GLY A 233 2.54 2.94 -3.89
CA GLY A 233 2.23 2.48 -2.54
C GLY A 233 1.87 1.00 -2.44
N ILE A 234 1.29 0.65 -1.28
CA ILE A 234 0.96 -0.74 -0.92
C ILE A 234 -0.47 -0.91 -0.40
N ILE A 235 -1.24 0.17 -0.31
CA ILE A 235 -2.55 0.16 0.36
C ILE A 235 -3.67 -0.48 -0.48
N HIS A 236 -3.58 -0.41 -1.80
CA HIS A 236 -4.55 -1.00 -2.70
C HIS A 236 -4.03 -2.30 -3.30
N GLN A 237 -4.75 -3.42 -3.06
CA GLN A 237 -4.29 -4.74 -3.51
C GLN A 237 -4.17 -4.84 -5.04
N THR A 238 -5.11 -4.28 -5.78
CA THR A 238 -5.08 -4.26 -7.25
C THR A 238 -3.85 -3.55 -7.77
N VAL A 239 -3.60 -2.33 -7.29
CA VAL A 239 -2.42 -1.53 -7.63
C VAL A 239 -1.12 -2.21 -7.21
N ARG A 240 -1.11 -2.83 -6.01
CA ARG A 240 0.07 -3.55 -5.51
C ARG A 240 0.49 -4.72 -6.40
N VAL A 241 -0.46 -5.39 -7.04
CA VAL A 241 -0.17 -6.50 -7.98
C VAL A 241 0.43 -5.97 -9.29
N GLU A 242 0.05 -4.76 -9.69
CA GLU A 242 0.56 -4.10 -10.90
C GLU A 242 1.92 -3.40 -10.67
N ASN A 243 2.35 -3.25 -9.42
CA ASN A 243 3.65 -2.65 -9.11
C ASN A 243 4.79 -3.58 -9.51
N LYS A 244 5.69 -3.09 -10.36
CA LYS A 244 6.94 -3.77 -10.70
C LYS A 244 7.98 -3.61 -9.58
N GLU A 245 8.07 -2.42 -9.00
CA GLU A 245 8.97 -2.08 -7.90
C GLU A 245 8.30 -2.32 -6.55
N ASN A 246 9.05 -2.88 -5.60
CA ASN A 246 8.62 -2.92 -4.21
C ASN A 246 8.61 -1.51 -3.59
N ILE A 247 7.94 -1.34 -2.46
CA ILE A 247 7.73 -0.02 -1.84
C ILE A 247 9.03 0.74 -1.57
N ILE A 248 10.11 0.04 -1.30
CA ILE A 248 11.41 0.64 -1.01
C ILE A 248 12.05 1.16 -2.28
N GLN A 249 11.99 0.37 -3.36
CA GLN A 249 12.44 0.80 -4.68
C GLN A 249 11.62 1.99 -5.19
N GLN A 250 10.32 2.01 -4.92
CA GLN A 250 9.44 3.14 -5.25
C GLN A 250 9.91 4.42 -4.55
N ILE A 251 10.14 4.38 -3.23
CA ILE A 251 10.58 5.56 -2.46
C ILE A 251 11.96 6.03 -2.91
N VAL A 252 12.91 5.12 -3.08
CA VAL A 252 14.25 5.48 -3.56
C VAL A 252 14.17 6.09 -4.96
N GLY A 253 13.46 5.43 -5.88
CA GLY A 253 13.36 5.87 -7.26
C GLY A 253 12.68 7.23 -7.40
N VAL A 254 11.54 7.44 -6.74
CA VAL A 254 10.85 8.74 -6.82
C VAL A 254 11.60 9.84 -6.09
N SER A 255 12.33 9.53 -5.02
CA SER A 255 13.18 10.50 -4.34
C SER A 255 14.32 10.98 -5.23
N GLU A 256 14.98 10.07 -5.95
CA GLU A 256 16.01 10.41 -6.94
C GLU A 256 15.42 11.22 -8.10
N LEU A 257 14.28 10.80 -8.63
CA LEU A 257 13.58 11.52 -9.69
C LEU A 257 13.24 12.95 -9.27
N THR A 258 12.67 13.11 -8.07
CA THR A 258 12.29 14.42 -7.53
C THR A 258 13.53 15.31 -7.27
N ALA A 259 14.59 14.71 -6.70
CA ALA A 259 15.86 15.44 -6.51
C ALA A 259 16.47 15.87 -7.84
N GLY A 260 16.46 15.02 -8.86
CA GLY A 260 16.89 15.34 -10.22
C GLY A 260 16.07 16.46 -10.86
N PHE A 261 14.74 16.40 -10.72
CA PHE A 261 13.80 17.44 -11.17
C PHE A 261 14.12 18.80 -10.52
N LEU A 262 14.22 18.86 -9.21
CA LEU A 262 14.53 20.08 -8.47
C LEU A 262 15.93 20.62 -8.83
N TYR A 263 16.90 19.71 -8.93
CA TYR A 263 18.25 20.08 -9.34
C TYR A 263 18.29 20.69 -10.74
N TYR A 264 17.62 20.07 -11.71
CA TYR A 264 17.54 20.59 -13.07
C TYR A 264 16.91 21.98 -13.09
N LEU A 265 15.79 22.17 -12.40
CA LEU A 265 15.11 23.48 -12.32
C LEU A 265 15.97 24.53 -11.61
N SER A 266 16.73 24.17 -10.60
CA SER A 266 17.62 25.11 -9.89
C SER A 266 18.72 25.71 -10.77
N LYS A 267 19.03 25.07 -11.90
CA LYS A 267 19.98 25.65 -12.90
C LYS A 267 19.38 26.75 -13.76
N HIS A 268 18.05 26.86 -13.77
CA HIS A 268 17.33 27.76 -14.65
C HIS A 268 16.59 28.87 -13.90
N PHE A 269 16.43 28.73 -12.57
CA PHE A 269 15.80 29.76 -11.74
C PHE A 269 16.76 30.21 -10.65
N LYS A 270 16.69 31.49 -10.32
CA LYS A 270 17.55 32.10 -9.30
C LYS A 270 17.21 31.64 -7.91
N HIS A 271 15.90 31.43 -7.63
CA HIS A 271 15.37 30.89 -6.37
C HIS A 271 14.31 29.83 -6.64
N VAL A 272 14.40 28.72 -5.93
CA VAL A 272 13.44 27.63 -5.99
C VAL A 272 12.90 27.36 -4.60
N TYR A 273 11.63 27.61 -4.40
CA TYR A 273 10.93 27.36 -3.14
C TYR A 273 10.12 26.07 -3.27
N VAL A 274 10.31 25.14 -2.35
CA VAL A 274 9.66 23.82 -2.40
C VAL A 274 8.82 23.61 -1.16
N ASN A 275 7.53 23.31 -1.34
CA ASN A 275 6.69 22.76 -0.28
C ASN A 275 6.21 21.37 -0.65
N SER A 276 5.76 20.59 0.34
CA SER A 276 5.25 19.25 0.10
C SER A 276 4.07 18.92 1.00
N VAL A 277 3.12 18.18 0.47
CA VAL A 277 2.02 17.58 1.24
C VAL A 277 1.95 16.08 0.95
N ASP A 278 1.51 15.30 1.94
CA ASP A 278 1.44 13.86 1.83
C ASP A 278 0.13 13.39 1.17
N GLY A 279 0.23 12.43 0.27
CA GLY A 279 -0.91 11.75 -0.36
C GLY A 279 -1.43 10.54 0.42
N ASN A 280 -2.48 9.90 -0.12
CA ASN A 280 -3.08 8.72 0.51
C ASN A 280 -2.34 7.41 0.16
N HIS A 281 -1.71 7.30 -1.00
CA HIS A 281 -0.97 6.11 -1.41
C HIS A 281 0.31 5.87 -0.60
N SER A 282 0.80 6.90 0.07
CA SER A 282 2.00 6.84 0.91
C SER A 282 1.79 6.26 2.31
N ARG A 283 0.57 5.82 2.65
CA ARG A 283 0.26 5.16 3.92
C ARG A 283 0.93 3.79 4.04
N LEU A 284 1.28 3.41 5.27
CA LEU A 284 1.93 2.14 5.57
C LEU A 284 0.95 0.98 5.83
N ASP A 285 -0.34 1.27 6.03
CA ASP A 285 -1.38 0.28 6.24
C ASP A 285 -2.59 0.57 5.35
N HIS A 286 -3.27 -0.48 4.93
CA HIS A 286 -4.51 -0.39 4.16
C HIS A 286 -5.65 0.23 5.00
N ASP A 287 -5.70 -0.12 6.27
CA ASP A 287 -6.72 0.36 7.19
C ASP A 287 -6.36 1.75 7.72
N LEU A 288 -7.24 2.72 7.48
CA LEU A 288 -7.07 4.10 7.94
C LEU A 288 -6.98 4.22 9.47
N GLU A 289 -7.67 3.35 10.21
CA GLU A 289 -7.66 3.36 11.68
C GLU A 289 -6.29 2.94 12.25
N ASN A 290 -5.52 2.18 11.47
CA ASN A 290 -4.17 1.75 11.84
C ASN A 290 -3.07 2.73 11.38
N CYS A 291 -3.43 3.80 10.67
CA CYS A 291 -2.48 4.76 10.12
C CYS A 291 -2.32 5.96 11.03
N LEU A 292 -1.11 6.23 11.48
CA LEU A 292 -0.80 7.52 12.10
C LEU A 292 -0.64 8.60 11.01
N ARG A 293 -1.23 9.78 11.23
CA ARG A 293 -1.20 10.88 10.26
C ARG A 293 0.21 11.27 9.81
N LYS A 294 1.19 11.10 10.69
CA LYS A 294 2.59 11.45 10.44
C LYS A 294 3.44 10.32 9.85
N GLU A 295 2.87 9.12 9.72
CA GLU A 295 3.56 7.94 9.18
C GLU A 295 3.23 7.76 7.70
N LYS A 296 3.69 8.68 6.88
CA LYS A 296 3.52 8.64 5.43
C LYS A 296 4.86 8.66 4.72
N LEU A 297 4.98 7.81 3.69
CA LEU A 297 6.21 7.65 2.92
C LEU A 297 6.56 8.91 2.12
N ASP A 298 5.57 9.67 1.66
CA ASP A 298 5.81 10.91 0.92
C ASP A 298 6.65 11.93 1.71
N SER A 299 6.54 11.93 3.05
CA SER A 299 7.36 12.78 3.93
C SER A 299 8.87 12.51 3.83
N LEU A 300 9.26 11.32 3.36
CA LEU A 300 10.67 10.96 3.17
C LEU A 300 11.28 11.64 1.93
N ILE A 301 10.47 11.95 0.93
CA ILE A 301 10.94 12.54 -0.33
C ILE A 301 11.54 13.95 -0.12
N PRO A 302 10.84 14.93 0.49
CA PRO A 302 11.42 16.24 0.75
C PRO A 302 12.60 16.16 1.73
N TRP A 303 12.60 15.22 2.69
CA TRP A 303 13.75 14.98 3.55
C TRP A 303 14.96 14.52 2.74
N TYR A 304 14.78 13.54 1.84
CA TYR A 304 15.85 13.07 0.94
C TYR A 304 16.36 14.17 0.03
N CYS A 305 15.45 14.90 -0.64
CA CYS A 305 15.81 16.00 -1.53
C CYS A 305 16.63 17.08 -0.79
N ARG A 306 16.22 17.44 0.42
CA ARG A 306 16.96 18.40 1.25
C ARG A 306 18.38 17.91 1.56
N ALA A 307 18.55 16.63 1.90
CA ALA A 307 19.87 16.06 2.17
C ALA A 307 20.73 16.00 0.89
N LYS A 308 20.15 15.56 -0.22
CA LYS A 308 20.81 15.39 -1.52
C LYS A 308 21.22 16.74 -2.13
N LEU A 309 20.39 17.76 -1.99
CA LEU A 309 20.55 19.09 -2.58
C LEU A 309 21.11 20.13 -1.60
N CYS A 310 21.69 19.71 -0.49
CA CYS A 310 22.21 20.58 0.58
C CYS A 310 23.30 21.58 0.13
N LYS A 311 23.88 21.37 -1.06
CA LYS A 311 24.86 22.28 -1.68
C LYS A 311 24.24 23.20 -2.75
N CYS A 312 22.92 23.13 -2.96
CA CYS A 312 22.19 24.04 -3.83
C CYS A 312 21.65 25.21 -3.00
N ASP A 313 22.42 26.28 -2.88
CA ASP A 313 22.08 27.44 -2.03
C ASP A 313 20.81 28.17 -2.49
N ASN A 314 20.34 27.91 -3.70
CA ASN A 314 19.16 28.55 -4.29
C ASN A 314 17.89 27.68 -4.17
N ILE A 315 17.93 26.55 -3.45
CA ILE A 315 16.73 25.71 -3.16
C ILE A 315 16.38 25.84 -1.68
N GLU A 316 15.17 26.30 -1.41
CA GLU A 316 14.62 26.43 -0.06
C GLU A 316 13.38 25.56 0.10
N PHE A 317 13.36 24.73 1.16
CA PHE A 317 12.20 23.90 1.50
C PHE A 317 11.36 24.59 2.57
N ILE A 318 10.16 25.00 2.19
CA ILE A 318 9.18 25.65 3.07
C ILE A 318 8.57 24.60 3.99
N PRO A 319 8.69 24.73 5.32
CA PRO A 319 8.10 23.79 6.24
C PRO A 319 6.59 23.97 6.34
N ASN A 320 5.86 22.87 6.48
CA ASN A 320 4.43 22.92 6.78
C ASN A 320 4.20 23.38 8.23
N THR A 321 3.39 24.41 8.42
CA THR A 321 3.16 25.03 9.74
C THR A 321 2.13 24.26 10.55
N PHE A 322 1.16 23.60 9.88
CA PHE A 322 0.02 22.95 10.56
C PHE A 322 0.23 21.44 10.67
N ASP A 323 0.23 20.73 9.55
CA ASP A 323 0.54 19.31 9.50
C ASP A 323 1.11 18.92 8.11
N SER A 324 1.48 17.67 7.93
CA SER A 324 2.09 17.18 6.68
C SER A 324 1.11 17.10 5.50
N THR A 325 -0.18 17.33 5.71
CA THR A 325 -1.21 17.25 4.66
C THR A 325 -1.63 18.62 4.12
N VAL A 326 -1.17 19.72 4.75
CA VAL A 326 -1.53 21.08 4.38
C VAL A 326 -0.28 21.95 4.28
N GLY A 327 0.01 22.44 3.08
CA GLY A 327 1.02 23.45 2.82
C GLY A 327 0.37 24.84 2.75
N VAL A 328 0.92 25.83 3.48
CA VAL A 328 0.44 27.20 3.43
C VAL A 328 1.62 28.15 3.33
N PHE A 329 1.61 29.05 2.34
CA PHE A 329 2.66 30.05 2.15
C PHE A 329 2.12 31.25 1.38
N SER A 330 2.84 32.36 1.43
CA SER A 330 2.46 33.59 0.73
C SER A 330 3.39 33.85 -0.45
N ILE A 331 2.79 34.30 -1.57
CA ILE A 331 3.51 34.86 -2.72
C ILE A 331 3.00 36.28 -2.92
N GLY A 332 3.86 37.26 -2.81
CA GLY A 332 3.45 38.66 -2.80
C GLY A 332 2.42 38.91 -1.69
N SER A 333 1.25 39.43 -2.05
CA SER A 333 0.14 39.71 -1.14
C SER A 333 -0.82 38.53 -0.99
N LYS A 334 -0.69 37.47 -1.79
CA LYS A 334 -1.62 36.35 -1.92
C LYS A 334 -1.25 35.15 -1.04
N LEU A 335 -2.26 34.48 -0.51
CA LEU A 335 -2.10 33.26 0.27
C LEU A 335 -2.45 32.03 -0.57
N TYR A 336 -1.49 31.15 -0.66
CA TYR A 336 -1.61 29.85 -1.34
C TYR A 336 -1.72 28.75 -0.28
N ALA A 337 -2.68 27.86 -0.47
CA ALA A 337 -2.79 26.62 0.28
C ALA A 337 -2.71 25.43 -0.68
N SER A 338 -1.99 24.38 -0.30
CA SER A 338 -1.89 23.13 -1.05
C SER A 338 -2.30 21.96 -0.17
N VAL A 339 -3.09 21.05 -0.74
CA VAL A 339 -3.55 19.81 -0.14
C VAL A 339 -3.39 18.69 -1.16
N HIS A 340 -3.39 17.41 -0.72
CA HIS A 340 -3.44 16.35 -1.71
C HIS A 340 -4.83 16.23 -2.35
N GLY A 341 -5.90 16.20 -1.57
CA GLY A 341 -7.27 16.15 -2.06
C GLY A 341 -8.07 14.90 -1.66
N ASP A 342 -7.44 13.93 -1.00
CA ASP A 342 -8.09 12.71 -0.51
C ASP A 342 -8.95 12.94 0.73
N LEU A 343 -8.61 13.94 1.53
CA LEU A 343 -9.34 14.33 2.74
C LEU A 343 -10.41 15.39 2.44
N GLU A 344 -10.34 16.04 1.30
CA GLU A 344 -11.13 17.20 0.89
C GLU A 344 -12.29 16.78 0.00
N LYS A 345 -13.42 16.40 0.61
CA LYS A 345 -14.65 16.06 -0.14
C LYS A 345 -15.21 17.24 -0.93
N ASP A 346 -15.01 18.46 -0.41
CA ASP A 346 -15.42 19.71 -1.02
C ASP A 346 -14.35 20.79 -0.78
N LEU A 347 -13.69 21.22 -1.85
CA LEU A 347 -12.62 22.23 -1.80
C LEU A 347 -13.12 23.58 -1.23
N LYS A 348 -14.37 23.94 -1.49
CA LYS A 348 -14.95 25.19 -0.95
C LYS A 348 -15.02 25.16 0.58
N ASN A 349 -15.54 24.08 1.14
CA ASN A 349 -15.56 23.91 2.60
C ASN A 349 -14.15 23.83 3.17
N THR A 350 -13.21 23.22 2.46
CA THR A 350 -11.81 23.14 2.84
C THR A 350 -11.19 24.54 2.92
N ALA A 351 -11.39 25.40 1.92
CA ALA A 351 -10.89 26.77 1.95
C ALA A 351 -11.39 27.52 3.18
N VAL A 352 -12.70 27.45 3.47
CA VAL A 352 -13.30 28.09 4.66
C VAL A 352 -12.71 27.58 5.98
N VAL A 353 -12.43 26.28 6.08
CA VAL A 353 -11.77 25.70 7.26
C VAL A 353 -10.33 26.18 7.38
N LEU A 354 -9.58 26.21 6.27
CA LEU A 354 -8.21 26.69 6.24
C LEU A 354 -8.13 28.20 6.60
N GLU A 355 -9.03 29.02 6.08
CA GLU A 355 -9.12 30.46 6.45
C GLU A 355 -9.30 30.65 7.95
N LYS A 356 -10.19 29.87 8.56
CA LYS A 356 -10.40 29.91 10.03
C LYS A 356 -9.15 29.48 10.80
N THR A 357 -8.42 28.51 10.26
CA THR A 357 -7.20 27.96 10.88
C THR A 357 -6.03 28.93 10.76
N VAL A 358 -5.88 29.54 9.59
CA VAL A 358 -4.78 30.47 9.26
C VAL A 358 -5.08 31.89 9.77
N GLY A 359 -6.35 32.23 9.96
CA GLY A 359 -6.81 33.58 10.33
C GLY A 359 -6.74 34.61 9.20
N ARG A 360 -6.65 34.15 7.95
CA ARG A 360 -6.51 34.98 6.76
C ARG A 360 -7.21 34.32 5.58
N HIS A 361 -7.71 35.09 4.62
CA HIS A 361 -8.29 34.62 3.37
C HIS A 361 -7.29 33.79 2.55
N VAL A 362 -7.76 32.67 2.01
CA VAL A 362 -7.00 31.79 1.10
C VAL A 362 -7.35 32.18 -0.33
N ASP A 363 -6.43 32.85 -1.00
CA ASP A 363 -6.64 33.30 -2.39
C ASP A 363 -6.62 32.13 -3.38
N TYR A 364 -5.73 31.15 -3.15
CA TYR A 364 -5.54 29.99 -4.05
C TYR A 364 -5.49 28.69 -3.26
N LEU A 365 -6.37 27.74 -3.59
CA LEU A 365 -6.35 26.37 -3.05
C LEU A 365 -6.00 25.38 -4.16
N LEU A 366 -4.86 24.70 -3.98
CA LEU A 366 -4.28 23.77 -4.93
C LEU A 366 -4.47 22.32 -4.45
N ALA A 367 -4.88 21.43 -5.35
CA ALA A 367 -5.13 20.02 -5.01
C ALA A 367 -4.64 19.07 -6.12
N GLY A 368 -4.34 17.82 -5.77
CA GLY A 368 -4.09 16.68 -6.66
C GLY A 368 -5.20 15.65 -6.62
N HIS A 369 -4.86 14.37 -6.49
CA HIS A 369 -5.70 13.21 -6.19
C HIS A 369 -6.70 12.78 -7.26
N MET A 370 -7.43 13.71 -7.85
CA MET A 370 -8.50 13.39 -8.81
C MET A 370 -7.99 13.08 -10.21
N HIS A 371 -6.71 13.26 -10.47
CA HIS A 371 -6.02 13.01 -11.75
C HIS A 371 -6.57 13.80 -12.95
N VAL A 372 -7.46 14.75 -12.71
CA VAL A 372 -8.08 15.58 -13.75
C VAL A 372 -7.78 17.04 -13.47
N PRO A 373 -7.08 17.76 -14.36
CA PRO A 373 -6.89 19.19 -14.24
C PRO A 373 -8.24 19.91 -14.22
N GLU A 374 -8.43 20.76 -13.22
CA GLU A 374 -9.65 21.54 -13.07
C GLU A 374 -9.29 22.94 -12.54
N MET A 375 -10.01 23.96 -13.01
CA MET A 375 -9.92 25.30 -12.47
C MET A 375 -11.34 25.83 -12.20
N ARG A 376 -11.51 26.42 -11.03
CA ARG A 376 -12.73 27.15 -10.67
C ARG A 376 -12.33 28.51 -10.09
N ALA A 377 -12.78 29.56 -10.74
CA ALA A 377 -12.58 30.93 -10.28
C ALA A 377 -13.81 31.35 -9.42
N GLU A 378 -13.65 31.31 -8.11
CA GLU A 378 -14.59 31.82 -7.13
C GLU A 378 -13.88 32.85 -6.26
N ASP A 379 -14.35 33.14 -5.05
CA ASP A 379 -13.68 33.99 -4.06
C ASP A 379 -12.27 33.46 -3.74
N THR A 380 -12.16 32.17 -3.45
CA THR A 380 -10.91 31.40 -3.54
C THR A 380 -10.81 30.79 -4.92
N MET A 381 -9.67 30.90 -5.60
CA MET A 381 -9.43 30.17 -6.84
C MET A 381 -8.96 28.74 -6.55
N TYR A 382 -9.71 27.74 -7.03
CA TYR A 382 -9.40 26.31 -6.90
C TYR A 382 -8.71 25.81 -8.14
N ILE A 383 -7.55 25.16 -7.97
CA ILE A 383 -6.79 24.58 -9.08
C ILE A 383 -6.41 23.15 -8.72
N ARG A 384 -6.86 22.20 -9.54
CA ARG A 384 -6.46 20.80 -9.42
C ARG A 384 -5.42 20.45 -10.46
N ASN A 385 -4.46 19.65 -10.03
CA ASN A 385 -3.47 19.05 -10.89
C ASN A 385 -4.00 17.77 -11.56
N GLY A 386 -3.36 17.35 -12.64
CA GLY A 386 -3.54 16.02 -13.22
C GLY A 386 -2.59 14.99 -12.58
N SER A 387 -2.48 13.82 -13.20
CA SER A 387 -1.51 12.79 -12.81
C SER A 387 -0.38 12.65 -13.84
N VAL A 388 0.77 12.19 -13.38
CA VAL A 388 1.87 11.81 -14.29
C VAL A 388 1.60 10.44 -14.91
N CYS A 389 0.94 9.52 -14.19
CA CYS A 389 0.66 8.18 -14.69
C CYS A 389 -0.44 8.17 -15.77
N GLY A 390 -1.43 9.06 -15.68
CA GLY A 390 -2.65 8.97 -16.51
C GLY A 390 -3.55 7.82 -16.05
N SER A 391 -4.33 7.27 -17.00
CA SER A 391 -5.24 6.14 -16.77
C SER A 391 -4.85 4.95 -17.62
N GLY A 392 -5.21 3.76 -17.19
CA GLY A 392 -4.96 2.51 -17.92
C GLY A 392 -4.66 1.31 -17.02
N ASP A 393 -4.52 1.56 -15.72
CA ASP A 393 -4.43 0.54 -14.68
C ASP A 393 -5.79 -0.12 -14.42
N ASP A 394 -5.79 -1.27 -13.74
CA ASP A 394 -6.98 -2.09 -13.47
C ASP A 394 -8.07 -1.33 -12.68
N TYR A 395 -7.66 -0.42 -11.77
CA TYR A 395 -8.61 0.38 -10.99
C TYR A 395 -9.33 1.42 -11.86
N THR A 396 -8.58 2.22 -12.63
CA THR A 396 -9.14 3.25 -13.51
C THR A 396 -10.00 2.64 -14.60
N MET A 397 -9.58 1.49 -15.15
CA MET A 397 -10.34 0.73 -16.15
C MET A 397 -11.68 0.23 -15.59
N LYS A 398 -11.69 -0.39 -14.41
CA LYS A 398 -12.91 -0.87 -13.75
C LYS A 398 -13.89 0.25 -13.40
N LYS A 399 -13.37 1.40 -13.00
CA LYS A 399 -14.18 2.57 -12.62
C LYS A 399 -14.52 3.46 -13.80
N ARG A 400 -13.98 3.21 -15.01
CA ARG A 400 -14.11 4.03 -16.20
C ARG A 400 -13.68 5.49 -15.99
N LEU A 401 -12.58 5.66 -15.24
CA LEU A 401 -11.98 6.95 -14.94
C LEU A 401 -10.86 7.18 -15.97
N PHE A 402 -11.19 7.77 -17.10
CA PHE A 402 -10.22 8.02 -18.16
C PHE A 402 -9.75 9.46 -18.12
N SER A 403 -8.47 9.65 -17.77
CA SER A 403 -7.79 10.94 -17.81
C SER A 403 -6.41 10.75 -18.46
N PRO A 404 -6.09 11.52 -19.51
CA PRO A 404 -4.71 11.58 -20.00
C PRO A 404 -3.76 12.10 -18.93
N PRO A 405 -2.46 11.78 -19.02
CA PRO A 405 -1.48 12.30 -18.09
C PRO A 405 -1.25 13.78 -18.33
N TYR A 406 -1.47 14.59 -17.29
CA TYR A 406 -1.26 16.04 -17.29
C TYR A 406 -0.58 16.49 -16.01
N GLN A 407 0.21 17.57 -16.11
CA GLN A 407 0.64 18.37 -14.97
C GLN A 407 0.39 19.86 -15.23
N VAL A 408 0.23 20.62 -14.16
CA VAL A 408 -0.16 22.03 -14.21
C VAL A 408 0.95 22.90 -13.64
N PHE A 409 1.29 23.98 -14.34
CA PHE A 409 2.06 25.08 -13.78
C PHE A 409 1.38 26.43 -14.08
N MET A 410 1.74 27.45 -13.34
CA MET A 410 1.16 28.78 -13.42
C MET A 410 2.25 29.85 -13.54
N VAL A 411 1.93 30.92 -14.23
CA VAL A 411 2.72 32.18 -14.23
C VAL A 411 2.11 33.08 -13.16
N ILE A 412 2.95 33.57 -12.27
CA ILE A 412 2.55 34.39 -11.12
C ILE A 412 3.16 35.76 -11.27
N SER A 413 2.35 36.80 -11.06
CA SER A 413 2.80 38.21 -11.03
C SER A 413 3.62 38.50 -9.76
N ASP A 414 4.23 39.68 -9.73
CA ASP A 414 4.92 40.25 -8.57
C ASP A 414 3.99 40.45 -7.34
N THR A 415 2.71 40.71 -7.58
CA THR A 415 1.69 40.83 -6.52
C THR A 415 1.24 39.48 -5.96
N GLY A 416 1.58 38.39 -6.62
CA GLY A 416 1.18 37.04 -6.27
C GLY A 416 -0.09 36.54 -6.98
N ASP A 417 -0.62 37.30 -7.95
CA ASP A 417 -1.79 36.88 -8.72
C ASP A 417 -1.40 35.90 -9.83
N VAL A 418 -2.25 34.91 -10.08
CA VAL A 418 -2.10 33.98 -11.22
C VAL A 418 -2.47 34.69 -12.51
N GLU A 419 -1.48 34.90 -13.38
CA GLU A 419 -1.67 35.53 -14.71
C GLU A 419 -2.10 34.54 -15.78
N SER A 420 -1.57 33.31 -15.73
CA SER A 420 -1.95 32.22 -16.64
C SER A 420 -1.72 30.87 -16.02
N ILE A 421 -2.53 29.90 -16.46
CA ILE A 421 -2.46 28.50 -16.05
C ILE A 421 -2.16 27.68 -17.31
N HIS A 422 -1.17 26.81 -17.21
CA HIS A 422 -0.71 25.95 -18.28
C HIS A 422 -0.89 24.49 -17.89
N THR A 423 -1.58 23.72 -18.74
CA THR A 423 -1.67 22.28 -18.65
C THR A 423 -0.70 21.64 -19.63
N VAL A 424 0.22 20.83 -19.12
CA VAL A 424 1.20 20.11 -19.93
C VAL A 424 0.69 18.69 -20.16
N ASN A 425 0.39 18.37 -21.42
CA ASN A 425 0.03 17.01 -21.82
C ASN A 425 1.30 16.15 -21.87
N LEU A 426 1.29 15.03 -21.16
CA LEU A 426 2.43 14.11 -21.04
C LEU A 426 2.20 12.80 -21.84
N ALA A 427 1.08 12.70 -22.58
CA ALA A 427 0.71 11.47 -23.30
C ALA A 427 1.68 11.14 -24.45
N ASP A 428 2.20 12.15 -25.12
CA ASP A 428 3.04 11.99 -26.30
C ASP A 428 4.53 11.81 -25.96
N VAL A 429 4.86 11.69 -24.67
CA VAL A 429 6.23 11.47 -24.24
C VAL A 429 6.61 10.01 -24.48
N VAL A 430 7.48 9.79 -25.45
CA VAL A 430 8.00 8.48 -25.83
C VAL A 430 9.36 8.28 -25.17
N VAL A 431 9.59 7.09 -24.59
CA VAL A 431 10.90 6.72 -24.07
C VAL A 431 11.91 6.69 -25.23
N LYS A 432 12.85 7.64 -25.24
CA LYS A 432 13.94 7.63 -26.21
C LYS A 432 14.88 6.48 -25.87
N ASP A 433 15.07 5.55 -26.83
CA ASP A 433 16.11 4.55 -26.73
C ASP A 433 17.49 5.21 -26.59
N ARG A 434 18.00 5.27 -25.36
CA ARG A 434 19.33 5.85 -25.06
C ARG A 434 20.49 4.96 -25.51
N MET A 435 20.22 3.86 -26.19
CA MET A 435 21.27 2.94 -26.68
C MET A 435 22.00 3.40 -27.95
N SER A 436 21.65 4.54 -28.54
CA SER A 436 22.29 5.00 -29.79
C SER A 436 23.34 6.11 -29.62
N GLU A 437 23.66 6.56 -28.41
CA GLU A 437 24.63 7.65 -28.19
C GLU A 437 25.94 7.22 -27.50
N VAL A 438 26.22 5.91 -27.39
CA VAL A 438 27.52 5.38 -26.98
C VAL A 438 28.12 4.67 -28.19
N GLY A 439 28.58 5.45 -29.13
CA GLY A 439 29.39 5.08 -30.27
C GLY A 439 30.66 5.91 -30.31
#